data_a41193ccd29b5271affe6f8f298b409e
#
_entry.id   a41193ccd29b5271affe6f8f298b409e
#
_cell.length_a   1.000
_cell.length_b   1.000
_cell.length_c   1.000
_cell.angle_alpha   90.00
_cell.angle_beta   90.00
_cell.angle_gamma   90.00
#
_symmetry.space_group_name_H-M   'P 1'
#
loop_
_entity.id
_entity.type
_entity.pdbx_description
1 polymer ?
#
loop_
_entity_poly.entity_id
_entity_poly.type
_entity_poly.pdbx_seq_one_letter_code
_entity_poly.pdbx_strand_id
1 'polypeptide(L)'
;MSQTFIEILRRALDEELARDKAVHLLGEDVAAGGAFGVTRGLAQKHGETRVRNTPISEAAITGMATGAALCGLRPVLEIMFIDFATLSLDCLVNQSAKYRYMSGGQLSVPMVVRTQAGAAGGAAAQHSQSLEAWFIHVPGLIVVAPSSPLEAYGLLKSAIRMEDPVLFIEHKRLYTMREDIPATIELPPIGRARVARAGGDLTLIAYSAMVPTALEAAEELARSGISVEVLDLRTLLPLDMATIAASVSKTHRALIAHEAVLNGGVGAEIAARIGSELFDELDAPVTRVGCPFVPIPFAPELEHALLPGRDHIVRAAREMLGTQG
;
A
#
# COMPACT_ATOMS: atom_id res chain seq x y z
N MET A 1 8.97 19.12 -11.75
CA MET A 1 9.67 18.19 -12.67
C MET A 1 9.00 16.84 -12.54
N SER A 2 8.67 16.21 -13.67
CA SER A 2 8.03 14.91 -13.68
C SER A 2 9.02 13.82 -13.26
N GLN A 3 8.65 13.03 -12.25
CA GLN A 3 9.44 11.90 -11.72
C GLN A 3 8.61 10.62 -11.74
N THR A 4 9.27 9.48 -11.97
CA THR A 4 8.63 8.17 -11.83
C THR A 4 8.48 7.79 -10.36
N PHE A 5 7.63 6.83 -10.08
CA PHE A 5 7.47 6.26 -8.74
C PHE A 5 8.80 5.71 -8.19
N ILE A 6 9.63 5.05 -9.02
CA ILE A 6 10.98 4.59 -8.64
C ILE A 6 11.89 5.77 -8.29
N GLU A 7 11.92 6.81 -9.14
CA GLU A 7 12.78 7.97 -8.93
C GLU A 7 12.44 8.72 -7.64
N ILE A 8 11.15 8.85 -7.34
CA ILE A 8 10.71 9.57 -6.15
C ILE A 8 10.91 8.77 -4.86
N LEU A 9 10.75 7.44 -4.88
CA LEU A 9 11.12 6.58 -3.76
C LEU A 9 12.62 6.67 -3.46
N ARG A 10 13.46 6.60 -4.51
CA ARG A 10 14.91 6.79 -4.37
C ARG A 10 15.25 8.14 -3.75
N ARG A 11 14.58 9.20 -4.19
CA ARG A 11 14.74 10.54 -3.63
C ARG A 11 14.35 10.58 -2.15
N ALA A 12 13.24 9.96 -1.77
CA ALA A 12 12.80 9.88 -0.38
C ALA A 12 13.85 9.17 0.51
N LEU A 13 14.36 8.03 0.04
CA LEU A 13 15.42 7.27 0.74
C LEU A 13 16.71 8.08 0.85
N ASP A 14 17.14 8.74 -0.24
CA ASP A 14 18.33 9.57 -0.28
C ASP A 14 18.27 10.70 0.74
N GLU A 15 17.14 11.40 0.78
CA GLU A 15 16.92 12.51 1.70
C GLU A 15 16.83 12.06 3.17
N GLU A 16 16.21 10.91 3.48
CA GLU A 16 16.15 10.38 4.84
C GLU A 16 17.50 9.83 5.30
N LEU A 17 18.27 9.17 4.42
CA LEU A 17 19.65 8.78 4.69
C LEU A 17 20.55 10.00 4.97
N ALA A 18 20.37 11.10 4.25
CA ALA A 18 21.13 12.34 4.46
C ALA A 18 20.70 13.05 5.77
N ARG A 19 19.42 13.03 6.11
CA ARG A 19 18.84 13.70 7.28
C ARG A 19 19.25 13.05 8.59
N ASP A 20 19.25 11.71 8.64
CA ASP A 20 19.38 10.96 9.90
C ASP A 20 20.38 9.83 9.75
N LYS A 21 21.42 9.85 10.58
CA LYS A 21 22.49 8.83 10.60
C LYS A 21 21.99 7.48 11.12
N ALA A 22 20.89 7.42 11.84
CA ALA A 22 20.28 6.19 12.31
C ALA A 22 19.56 5.41 11.20
N VAL A 23 19.22 6.06 10.08
CA VAL A 23 18.58 5.39 8.93
C VAL A 23 19.60 4.53 8.20
N HIS A 24 19.29 3.25 8.07
CA HIS A 24 20.09 2.24 7.36
C HIS A 24 19.19 1.49 6.36
N LEU A 25 19.70 1.26 5.16
CA LEU A 25 19.01 0.48 4.13
C LEU A 25 19.62 -0.91 4.05
N LEU A 26 18.82 -1.94 4.18
CA LEU A 26 19.21 -3.35 4.23
C LEU A 26 18.36 -4.14 3.23
N GLY A 27 18.92 -5.17 2.63
CA GLY A 27 18.17 -6.07 1.75
C GLY A 27 19.04 -6.74 0.70
N GLU A 28 18.42 -7.57 -0.09
CA GLU A 28 19.09 -8.27 -1.18
C GLU A 28 19.39 -7.29 -2.33
N ASP A 29 20.63 -7.27 -2.79
CA ASP A 29 21.11 -6.45 -3.91
C ASP A 29 20.86 -4.92 -3.80
N VAL A 30 20.47 -4.42 -2.61
CA VAL A 30 20.15 -2.98 -2.42
C VAL A 30 21.35 -2.07 -2.70
N ALA A 31 22.59 -2.53 -2.51
CA ALA A 31 23.77 -1.75 -2.86
C ALA A 31 23.97 -1.60 -4.38
N ALA A 32 23.48 -2.57 -5.17
CA ALA A 32 23.48 -2.53 -6.64
C ALA A 32 22.26 -1.80 -7.21
N GLY A 33 21.20 -1.60 -6.42
CA GLY A 33 19.98 -0.92 -6.85
C GLY A 33 18.68 -1.61 -6.47
N GLY A 34 18.75 -2.78 -5.86
CA GLY A 34 17.59 -3.64 -5.57
C GLY A 34 16.99 -4.24 -6.85
N ALA A 35 15.95 -5.05 -6.71
CA ALA A 35 15.33 -5.77 -7.82
C ALA A 35 14.77 -4.84 -8.92
N PHE A 36 14.28 -3.66 -8.54
CA PHE A 36 13.60 -2.73 -9.46
C PHE A 36 14.34 -1.39 -9.62
N GLY A 37 15.54 -1.27 -9.09
CA GLY A 37 16.38 -0.08 -9.25
C GLY A 37 16.04 1.08 -8.32
N VAL A 38 15.21 0.88 -7.29
CA VAL A 38 14.82 1.95 -6.35
C VAL A 38 16.03 2.49 -5.59
N THR A 39 16.98 1.64 -5.20
CA THR A 39 18.13 2.00 -4.35
C THR A 39 19.41 2.31 -5.14
N ARG A 40 19.31 2.38 -6.48
CA ARG A 40 20.47 2.60 -7.37
C ARG A 40 21.23 3.89 -7.00
N GLY A 41 22.54 3.77 -6.80
CA GLY A 41 23.44 4.88 -6.48
C GLY A 41 23.48 5.29 -5.01
N LEU A 42 22.63 4.74 -4.15
CA LEU A 42 22.59 5.11 -2.73
C LEU A 42 23.81 4.60 -1.97
N ALA A 43 24.31 3.40 -2.28
CA ALA A 43 25.52 2.85 -1.65
C ALA A 43 26.76 3.68 -1.94
N GLN A 44 26.90 4.16 -3.20
CA GLN A 44 28.01 5.05 -3.60
C GLN A 44 27.95 6.40 -2.86
N LYS A 45 26.75 6.90 -2.58
CA LYS A 45 26.55 8.20 -1.94
C LYS A 45 26.66 8.16 -0.43
N HIS A 46 26.08 7.13 0.22
CA HIS A 46 25.96 7.04 1.68
C HIS A 46 26.87 5.99 2.34
N GLY A 47 27.58 5.19 1.53
CA GLY A 47 28.48 4.14 1.98
C GLY A 47 27.79 2.81 2.21
N GLU A 48 28.53 1.71 1.97
CA GLU A 48 28.04 0.32 2.11
C GLU A 48 27.77 -0.10 3.54
N THR A 49 28.25 0.63 4.54
CA THR A 49 27.91 0.42 5.94
C THR A 49 26.45 0.81 6.24
N ARG A 50 25.90 1.75 5.47
CA ARG A 50 24.53 2.24 5.64
C ARG A 50 23.57 1.74 4.57
N VAL A 51 24.05 1.35 3.39
CA VAL A 51 23.29 0.72 2.33
C VAL A 51 23.91 -0.64 2.06
N ARG A 52 23.40 -1.67 2.72
CA ARG A 52 24.07 -2.96 2.87
C ARG A 52 23.30 -4.09 2.20
N ASN A 53 23.98 -4.82 1.32
CA ASN A 53 23.49 -6.10 0.85
C ASN A 53 23.45 -7.13 1.97
N THR A 54 22.45 -7.99 1.91
CA THR A 54 22.27 -9.14 2.79
C THR A 54 22.28 -10.44 1.98
N PRO A 55 22.51 -11.59 2.61
CA PRO A 55 22.18 -12.88 2.02
C PRO A 55 20.67 -12.97 1.75
N ILE A 56 20.25 -13.88 0.85
CA ILE A 56 18.85 -14.27 0.67
C ILE A 56 18.40 -15.08 1.89
N SER A 57 17.79 -14.41 2.85
CA SER A 57 17.28 -15.01 4.08
C SER A 57 16.33 -14.04 4.77
N GLU A 58 15.09 -13.94 4.31
CA GLU A 58 14.12 -12.93 4.71
C GLU A 58 13.80 -12.97 6.21
N ALA A 59 13.74 -14.16 6.80
CA ALA A 59 13.56 -14.32 8.25
C ALA A 59 14.74 -13.73 9.03
N ALA A 60 15.98 -14.05 8.63
CA ALA A 60 17.18 -13.59 9.31
C ALA A 60 17.37 -12.08 9.18
N ILE A 61 17.17 -11.52 7.97
CA ILE A 61 17.34 -10.08 7.75
C ILE A 61 16.25 -9.26 8.44
N THR A 62 15.03 -9.78 8.55
CA THR A 62 13.96 -9.13 9.32
C THR A 62 14.22 -9.15 10.80
N GLY A 63 14.72 -10.29 11.35
CA GLY A 63 15.15 -10.38 12.74
C GLY A 63 16.31 -9.45 13.05
N MET A 64 17.30 -9.35 12.15
CA MET A 64 18.41 -8.41 12.26
C MET A 64 17.93 -6.95 12.25
N ALA A 65 17.03 -6.60 11.36
CA ALA A 65 16.45 -5.25 11.29
C ALA A 65 15.68 -4.92 12.58
N THR A 66 14.90 -5.87 13.11
CA THR A 66 14.20 -5.72 14.39
C THR A 66 15.17 -5.44 15.54
N GLY A 67 16.24 -6.24 15.65
CA GLY A 67 17.28 -6.04 16.66
C GLY A 67 18.01 -4.70 16.51
N ALA A 68 18.32 -4.30 15.28
CA ALA A 68 18.92 -3.01 14.98
C ALA A 68 18.03 -1.82 15.41
N ALA A 69 16.71 -1.94 15.17
CA ALA A 69 15.73 -0.95 15.61
C ALA A 69 15.67 -0.84 17.13
N LEU A 70 15.66 -1.97 17.85
CA LEU A 70 15.72 -2.01 19.32
C LEU A 70 17.02 -1.39 19.88
N CYS A 71 18.10 -1.38 19.10
CA CYS A 71 19.38 -0.74 19.44
C CYS A 71 19.48 0.73 19.01
N GLY A 72 18.36 1.34 18.55
CA GLY A 72 18.30 2.78 18.24
C GLY A 72 18.60 3.14 16.79
N LEU A 73 18.70 2.17 15.87
CA LEU A 73 18.75 2.43 14.44
C LEU A 73 17.31 2.53 13.86
N ARG A 74 17.23 3.05 12.62
CA ARG A 74 16.00 3.12 11.82
C ARG A 74 16.20 2.34 10.51
N PRO A 75 16.11 1.01 10.56
CA PRO A 75 16.32 0.20 9.37
C PRO A 75 15.16 0.33 8.40
N VAL A 76 15.50 0.52 7.13
CA VAL A 76 14.60 0.33 5.98
C VAL A 76 15.02 -0.95 5.30
N LEU A 77 14.23 -2.00 5.50
CA LEU A 77 14.48 -3.31 4.93
C LEU A 77 13.73 -3.45 3.60
N GLU A 78 14.40 -3.91 2.54
CA GLU A 78 13.76 -4.30 1.29
C GLU A 78 13.63 -5.82 1.23
N ILE A 79 12.39 -6.30 1.04
CA ILE A 79 12.04 -7.67 0.66
C ILE A 79 11.43 -7.59 -0.73
N MET A 80 12.05 -8.25 -1.73
CA MET A 80 11.79 -8.05 -3.15
C MET A 80 10.33 -8.24 -3.56
N PHE A 81 9.59 -9.15 -2.91
CA PHE A 81 8.18 -9.42 -3.20
C PHE A 81 7.42 -9.71 -1.90
N ILE A 82 6.17 -9.27 -1.82
CA ILE A 82 5.30 -9.56 -0.66
C ILE A 82 5.11 -11.05 -0.46
N ASP A 83 5.21 -11.82 -1.53
CA ASP A 83 5.21 -13.30 -1.53
C ASP A 83 6.28 -13.85 -0.59
N PHE A 84 7.47 -13.26 -0.57
CA PHE A 84 8.61 -13.66 0.27
C PHE A 84 8.56 -13.04 1.68
N ALA A 85 7.79 -11.97 1.87
CA ALA A 85 7.54 -11.45 3.21
C ALA A 85 6.85 -12.49 4.11
N THR A 86 6.24 -13.54 3.54
CA THR A 86 5.72 -14.70 4.28
C THR A 86 6.80 -15.44 5.08
N LEU A 87 8.06 -15.44 4.63
CA LEU A 87 9.20 -15.99 5.37
C LEU A 87 9.59 -15.14 6.58
N SER A 88 9.20 -13.87 6.60
CA SER A 88 9.45 -12.92 7.68
C SER A 88 8.34 -12.85 8.73
N LEU A 89 7.25 -13.61 8.56
CA LEU A 89 6.03 -13.48 9.38
C LEU A 89 6.31 -13.59 10.87
N ASP A 90 7.14 -14.55 11.33
CA ASP A 90 7.44 -14.66 12.75
C ASP A 90 8.10 -13.38 13.30
N CYS A 91 9.13 -12.86 12.60
CA CYS A 91 9.82 -11.65 13.02
C CYS A 91 8.92 -10.42 13.01
N LEU A 92 8.03 -10.30 12.02
CA LEU A 92 7.09 -9.18 11.93
C LEU A 92 5.96 -9.28 12.94
N VAL A 93 5.30 -10.47 13.00
CA VAL A 93 4.07 -10.68 13.77
C VAL A 93 4.34 -10.91 15.25
N ASN A 94 5.30 -11.77 15.59
CA ASN A 94 5.56 -12.18 16.96
C ASN A 94 6.61 -11.33 17.67
N GLN A 95 7.45 -10.61 16.92
CA GLN A 95 8.54 -9.81 17.46
C GLN A 95 8.28 -8.31 17.25
N SER A 96 8.49 -7.78 16.04
CA SER A 96 8.47 -6.34 15.76
C SER A 96 7.18 -5.67 16.21
N ALA A 97 6.03 -6.24 15.86
CA ALA A 97 4.72 -5.70 16.19
C ALA A 97 4.36 -5.82 17.70
N LYS A 98 5.10 -6.59 18.50
CA LYS A 98 4.75 -6.88 19.89
C LYS A 98 5.66 -6.22 20.92
N TYR A 99 6.89 -5.87 20.59
CA TYR A 99 7.85 -5.36 21.56
C TYR A 99 7.36 -4.13 22.33
N ARG A 100 6.71 -3.16 21.66
CA ARG A 100 6.17 -1.98 22.34
C ARG A 100 5.14 -2.38 23.41
N TYR A 101 4.21 -3.27 23.05
CA TYR A 101 3.16 -3.74 23.98
C TYR A 101 3.77 -4.54 25.13
N MET A 102 4.61 -5.56 24.83
CA MET A 102 5.22 -6.43 25.83
C MET A 102 6.12 -5.70 26.80
N SER A 103 6.76 -4.60 26.37
CA SER A 103 7.64 -3.79 27.23
C SER A 103 6.90 -2.69 28.00
N GLY A 104 5.58 -2.60 27.90
CA GLY A 104 4.82 -1.49 28.50
C GLY A 104 5.19 -0.13 27.91
N GLY A 105 5.55 -0.08 26.62
CA GLY A 105 5.92 1.15 25.91
C GLY A 105 7.39 1.59 26.07
N GLN A 106 8.21 0.83 26.78
CA GLN A 106 9.63 1.16 27.00
C GLN A 106 10.49 0.93 25.75
N LEU A 107 10.09 0.00 24.87
CA LEU A 107 10.77 -0.30 23.62
C LEU A 107 9.92 0.17 22.42
N SER A 108 10.59 0.59 21.38
CA SER A 108 10.01 0.86 20.05
C SER A 108 10.79 0.10 18.99
N VAL A 109 10.12 -0.15 17.85
CA VAL A 109 10.73 -0.81 16.71
C VAL A 109 10.54 0.07 15.48
N PRO A 110 11.30 1.18 15.36
CA PRO A 110 11.21 2.13 14.25
C PRO A 110 11.83 1.56 12.97
N MET A 111 11.16 0.60 12.34
CA MET A 111 11.61 -0.01 11.10
C MET A 111 10.56 0.06 10.00
N VAL A 112 11.00 0.13 8.75
CA VAL A 112 10.16 0.02 7.58
C VAL A 112 10.56 -1.23 6.81
N VAL A 113 9.59 -2.09 6.49
CA VAL A 113 9.76 -3.16 5.52
C VAL A 113 9.09 -2.73 4.22
N ARG A 114 9.90 -2.45 3.19
CA ARG A 114 9.43 -2.19 1.82
C ARG A 114 9.32 -3.50 1.07
N THR A 115 8.20 -3.69 0.40
CA THR A 115 7.98 -4.90 -0.41
C THR A 115 7.08 -4.62 -1.60
N GLN A 116 7.25 -5.37 -2.67
CA GLN A 116 6.51 -5.21 -3.92
C GLN A 116 5.36 -6.22 -4.00
N ALA A 117 4.16 -5.73 -4.34
CA ALA A 117 2.95 -6.52 -4.45
C ALA A 117 2.32 -6.42 -5.85
N GLY A 118 1.33 -7.26 -6.08
CA GLY A 118 0.43 -7.21 -7.22
C GLY A 118 0.97 -7.79 -8.52
N ALA A 119 0.08 -7.98 -9.47
CA ALA A 119 0.41 -8.48 -10.80
C ALA A 119 0.96 -7.36 -11.69
N ALA A 120 1.98 -7.68 -12.50
CA ALA A 120 2.62 -6.71 -13.39
C ALA A 120 3.32 -7.40 -14.58
N GLY A 121 2.56 -8.10 -15.41
CA GLY A 121 3.03 -8.59 -16.70
C GLY A 121 3.80 -9.90 -16.65
N GLY A 122 3.15 -10.99 -16.20
CA GLY A 122 3.67 -12.35 -16.36
C GLY A 122 4.68 -12.77 -15.28
N ALA A 123 4.55 -12.29 -14.07
CA ALA A 123 5.36 -12.74 -12.93
C ALA A 123 4.80 -14.01 -12.24
N ALA A 124 3.64 -14.51 -12.67
CA ALA A 124 2.97 -15.72 -12.21
C ALA A 124 2.61 -15.74 -10.71
N ALA A 125 2.20 -16.91 -10.21
CA ALA A 125 1.53 -17.09 -8.92
C ALA A 125 2.38 -16.71 -7.69
N GLN A 126 3.70 -16.86 -7.77
CA GLN A 126 4.62 -16.67 -6.64
C GLN A 126 5.30 -15.30 -6.60
N HIS A 127 4.97 -14.41 -7.54
CA HIS A 127 5.55 -13.06 -7.63
C HIS A 127 4.50 -11.99 -7.94
N SER A 128 3.21 -12.32 -7.75
CA SER A 128 2.09 -11.43 -8.13
C SER A 128 1.00 -11.33 -7.06
N GLN A 129 1.23 -11.86 -5.88
CA GLN A 129 0.21 -11.87 -4.84
C GLN A 129 -0.02 -10.47 -4.25
N SER A 130 -1.22 -10.26 -3.72
CA SER A 130 -1.65 -9.11 -2.96
C SER A 130 -2.06 -9.62 -1.57
N LEU A 131 -1.09 -9.68 -0.64
CA LEU A 131 -1.23 -10.31 0.68
C LEU A 131 -1.48 -9.31 1.81
N GLU A 132 -1.92 -8.09 1.50
CA GLU A 132 -2.12 -7.00 2.47
C GLU A 132 -2.99 -7.44 3.66
N ALA A 133 -4.00 -8.27 3.41
CA ALA A 133 -4.94 -8.75 4.40
C ALA A 133 -4.28 -9.57 5.53
N TRP A 134 -3.19 -10.27 5.25
CA TRP A 134 -2.44 -11.02 6.26
C TRP A 134 -1.81 -10.10 7.30
N PHE A 135 -1.40 -8.92 6.88
CA PHE A 135 -0.67 -7.97 7.71
C PHE A 135 -1.60 -6.99 8.44
N ILE A 136 -2.75 -6.64 7.88
CA ILE A 136 -3.74 -5.81 8.60
C ILE A 136 -4.39 -6.55 9.79
N HIS A 137 -4.26 -7.88 9.83
CA HIS A 137 -4.74 -8.70 10.96
C HIS A 137 -3.79 -8.67 12.18
N VAL A 138 -2.65 -7.96 12.09
CA VAL A 138 -1.59 -7.99 13.10
C VAL A 138 -1.59 -6.73 13.97
N PRO A 139 -2.11 -6.77 15.22
CA PRO A 139 -2.02 -5.64 16.14
C PRO A 139 -0.58 -5.23 16.42
N GLY A 140 -0.28 -3.93 16.32
CA GLY A 140 1.05 -3.36 16.52
C GLY A 140 1.87 -3.20 15.24
N LEU A 141 1.37 -3.66 14.08
CA LEU A 141 1.94 -3.38 12.77
C LEU A 141 1.18 -2.23 12.11
N ILE A 142 1.87 -1.41 11.34
CA ILE A 142 1.28 -0.39 10.45
C ILE A 142 1.42 -0.90 9.00
N VAL A 143 0.38 -0.72 8.17
CA VAL A 143 0.39 -1.16 6.77
C VAL A 143 0.03 0.00 5.86
N VAL A 144 0.95 0.36 4.96
CA VAL A 144 0.85 1.50 4.04
C VAL A 144 0.93 1.02 2.61
N ALA A 145 0.07 1.55 1.73
CA ALA A 145 -0.02 1.16 0.32
C ALA A 145 -0.25 2.39 -0.57
N PRO A 146 0.80 3.12 -0.96
CA PRO A 146 0.70 4.35 -1.76
C PRO A 146 0.15 4.09 -3.17
N SER A 147 -0.50 5.09 -3.73
CA SER A 147 -1.20 5.02 -5.02
C SER A 147 -0.57 5.84 -6.14
N SER A 148 0.36 6.74 -5.83
CA SER A 148 1.02 7.62 -6.79
C SER A 148 2.46 7.95 -6.36
N PRO A 149 3.30 8.51 -7.26
CA PRO A 149 4.63 8.98 -6.91
C PRO A 149 4.66 9.94 -5.73
N LEU A 150 3.78 10.94 -5.72
CA LEU A 150 3.73 11.94 -4.65
C LEU A 150 3.37 11.31 -3.30
N GLU A 151 2.37 10.42 -3.29
CA GLU A 151 1.98 9.67 -2.10
C GLU A 151 3.10 8.75 -1.61
N ALA A 152 3.79 8.06 -2.53
CA ALA A 152 4.91 7.19 -2.18
C ALA A 152 6.04 7.94 -1.48
N TYR A 153 6.41 9.13 -1.98
CA TYR A 153 7.42 9.97 -1.36
C TYR A 153 7.03 10.38 0.06
N GLY A 154 5.84 10.95 0.20
CA GLY A 154 5.40 11.49 1.48
C GLY A 154 5.20 10.42 2.53
N LEU A 155 4.49 9.34 2.16
CA LEU A 155 4.21 8.22 3.06
C LEU A 155 5.47 7.44 3.45
N LEU A 156 6.46 7.27 2.55
CA LEU A 156 7.70 6.59 2.90
C LEU A 156 8.50 7.39 3.93
N LYS A 157 8.60 8.71 3.75
CA LYS A 157 9.26 9.58 4.72
C LYS A 157 8.52 9.61 6.05
N SER A 158 7.18 9.67 6.04
CA SER A 158 6.37 9.55 7.26
C SER A 158 6.61 8.20 7.95
N ALA A 159 6.63 7.09 7.20
CA ALA A 159 6.87 5.75 7.72
C ALA A 159 8.27 5.61 8.37
N ILE A 160 9.34 6.12 7.73
CA ILE A 160 10.71 6.08 8.28
C ILE A 160 10.81 6.85 9.61
N ARG A 161 9.94 7.85 9.80
CA ARG A 161 9.91 8.66 11.03
C ARG A 161 8.99 8.13 12.13
N MET A 162 8.23 7.06 11.87
CA MET A 162 7.41 6.39 12.88
C MET A 162 8.27 5.66 13.93
N GLU A 163 7.70 5.46 15.11
CA GLU A 163 8.33 4.68 16.18
C GLU A 163 7.85 3.21 16.22
N ASP A 164 6.88 2.86 15.38
CA ASP A 164 6.30 1.52 15.24
C ASP A 164 6.68 0.90 13.90
N PRO A 165 6.69 -0.44 13.78
CA PRO A 165 7.06 -1.11 12.54
C PRO A 165 6.02 -0.86 11.46
N VAL A 166 6.49 -0.51 10.26
CA VAL A 166 5.67 -0.22 9.08
C VAL A 166 5.98 -1.23 7.98
N LEU A 167 4.95 -1.90 7.47
CA LEU A 167 5.00 -2.59 6.19
C LEU A 167 4.56 -1.60 5.10
N PHE A 168 5.47 -1.28 4.19
CA PHE A 168 5.26 -0.34 3.10
C PHE A 168 5.15 -1.12 1.78
N ILE A 169 3.93 -1.24 1.26
CA ILE A 169 3.60 -2.09 0.12
C ILE A 169 3.57 -1.25 -1.16
N GLU A 170 4.52 -1.51 -2.04
CA GLU A 170 4.65 -0.87 -3.35
C GLU A 170 4.01 -1.75 -4.42
N HIS A 171 3.22 -1.16 -5.32
CA HIS A 171 2.65 -1.93 -6.42
C HIS A 171 3.52 -1.81 -7.68
N LYS A 172 3.92 -2.96 -8.24
CA LYS A 172 4.83 -3.01 -9.39
C LYS A 172 4.35 -2.23 -10.61
N ARG A 173 3.04 -2.22 -10.89
CA ARG A 173 2.47 -1.42 -12.01
C ARG A 173 2.66 0.09 -11.85
N LEU A 174 2.80 0.58 -10.62
CA LEU A 174 2.99 2.01 -10.36
C LEU A 174 4.42 2.48 -10.63
N TYR A 175 5.39 1.59 -10.72
CA TYR A 175 6.81 1.95 -10.83
C TYR A 175 7.17 2.82 -12.03
N THR A 176 6.44 2.68 -13.13
CA THR A 176 6.61 3.50 -14.34
C THR A 176 5.70 4.72 -14.37
N MET A 177 4.76 4.84 -13.42
CA MET A 177 3.87 5.99 -13.32
C MET A 177 4.68 7.25 -13.09
N ARG A 178 4.33 8.32 -13.81
CA ARG A 178 4.96 9.64 -13.70
C ARG A 178 3.99 10.65 -13.12
N GLU A 179 4.52 11.54 -12.29
CA GLU A 179 3.76 12.65 -11.73
C GLU A 179 4.63 13.89 -11.63
N ASP A 180 4.05 15.08 -11.81
CA ASP A 180 4.74 16.33 -11.58
C ASP A 180 4.86 16.61 -10.07
N ILE A 181 6.10 16.61 -9.60
CA ILE A 181 6.40 16.75 -8.18
C ILE A 181 6.56 18.24 -7.82
N PRO A 182 5.78 18.77 -6.89
CA PRO A 182 5.91 20.15 -6.42
C PRO A 182 7.26 20.37 -5.70
N ALA A 183 7.71 21.62 -5.65
CA ALA A 183 8.96 21.98 -4.98
C ALA A 183 8.90 21.69 -3.46
N THR A 184 7.74 21.89 -2.87
CA THR A 184 7.50 21.59 -1.44
C THR A 184 6.44 20.51 -1.35
N ILE A 185 6.72 19.45 -0.60
CA ILE A 185 5.83 18.32 -0.39
C ILE A 185 5.51 18.27 1.11
N GLU A 186 4.23 18.41 1.43
CA GLU A 186 3.75 18.12 2.77
C GLU A 186 3.72 16.60 2.99
N LEU A 187 4.24 16.15 4.14
CA LEU A 187 4.23 14.74 4.48
C LEU A 187 2.86 14.33 5.00
N PRO A 188 2.15 13.42 4.33
CA PRO A 188 0.86 12.96 4.79
C PRO A 188 0.99 12.19 6.10
N PRO A 189 0.08 12.40 7.05
CA PRO A 189 0.06 11.62 8.28
C PRO A 189 -0.37 10.17 7.97
N ILE A 190 0.30 9.23 8.61
CA ILE A 190 -0.09 7.81 8.59
C ILE A 190 -1.47 7.66 9.25
N GLY A 191 -2.33 6.80 8.69
CA GLY A 191 -3.68 6.57 9.18
C GLY A 191 -4.71 7.59 8.68
N ARG A 192 -4.40 8.37 7.64
CA ARG A 192 -5.32 9.32 7.01
C ARG A 192 -5.53 9.00 5.53
N ALA A 193 -6.78 8.76 5.18
CA ALA A 193 -7.21 8.63 3.79
C ALA A 193 -7.29 10.02 3.11
N ARG A 194 -7.36 10.01 1.79
CA ARG A 194 -7.52 11.21 0.96
C ARG A 194 -8.74 11.09 0.07
N VAL A 195 -9.54 12.15 -0.04
CA VAL A 195 -10.50 12.31 -1.13
C VAL A 195 -9.71 12.64 -2.39
N ALA A 196 -9.50 11.64 -3.24
CA ALA A 196 -8.76 11.78 -4.50
C ALA A 196 -9.63 12.47 -5.57
N ARG A 197 -10.95 12.31 -5.49
CA ARG A 197 -11.95 12.98 -6.30
C ARG A 197 -13.22 13.20 -5.49
N ALA A 198 -13.77 14.39 -5.50
CA ALA A 198 -15.05 14.68 -4.86
C ALA A 198 -16.23 14.14 -5.71
N GLY A 199 -17.29 13.69 -5.06
CA GLY A 199 -18.50 13.19 -5.69
C GLY A 199 -19.68 13.13 -4.72
N GLY A 200 -20.88 12.82 -5.22
CA GLY A 200 -22.11 12.85 -4.41
C GLY A 200 -23.01 11.62 -4.52
N ASP A 201 -22.85 10.75 -5.51
CA ASP A 201 -23.78 9.64 -5.78
C ASP A 201 -23.29 8.28 -5.26
N LEU A 202 -21.98 8.12 -5.13
CA LEU A 202 -21.31 6.86 -4.75
C LEU A 202 -19.95 7.15 -4.15
N THR A 203 -19.61 6.49 -3.04
CA THR A 203 -18.24 6.39 -2.49
C THR A 203 -17.54 5.18 -3.08
N LEU A 204 -16.45 5.41 -3.83
CA LEU A 204 -15.56 4.39 -4.35
C LEU A 204 -14.27 4.39 -3.54
N ILE A 205 -14.05 3.32 -2.76
CA ILE A 205 -12.92 3.15 -1.87
C ILE A 205 -11.86 2.30 -2.55
N ALA A 206 -10.63 2.79 -2.64
CA ALA A 206 -9.53 2.08 -3.25
C ALA A 206 -8.20 2.36 -2.55
N TYR A 207 -7.17 1.59 -2.86
CA TYR A 207 -5.80 1.80 -2.43
C TYR A 207 -4.80 1.33 -3.50
N SER A 208 -3.57 1.79 -3.38
CA SER A 208 -2.47 1.35 -4.26
C SER A 208 -2.83 1.51 -5.74
N ALA A 209 -2.50 0.54 -6.60
CA ALA A 209 -2.74 0.60 -8.05
C ALA A 209 -4.22 0.67 -8.44
N MET A 210 -5.14 0.38 -7.53
CA MET A 210 -6.57 0.52 -7.85
C MET A 210 -7.09 1.95 -7.75
N VAL A 211 -6.35 2.89 -7.14
CA VAL A 211 -6.76 4.30 -7.10
C VAL A 211 -6.77 4.95 -8.48
N PRO A 212 -5.69 4.91 -9.30
CA PRO A 212 -5.76 5.40 -10.68
C PRO A 212 -6.87 4.73 -11.50
N THR A 213 -7.05 3.40 -11.36
CA THR A 213 -8.16 2.68 -12.03
C THR A 213 -9.55 3.17 -11.57
N ALA A 214 -9.69 3.47 -10.28
CA ALA A 214 -10.92 4.06 -9.72
C ALA A 214 -11.21 5.47 -10.25
N LEU A 215 -10.16 6.29 -10.42
CA LEU A 215 -10.30 7.63 -11.02
C LEU A 215 -10.73 7.55 -12.49
N GLU A 216 -10.17 6.64 -13.28
CA GLU A 216 -10.59 6.39 -14.66
C GLU A 216 -12.05 5.93 -14.72
N ALA A 217 -12.48 5.04 -13.82
CA ALA A 217 -13.87 4.60 -13.73
C ALA A 217 -14.81 5.75 -13.34
N ALA A 218 -14.41 6.60 -12.41
CA ALA A 218 -15.17 7.76 -11.99
C ALA A 218 -15.32 8.81 -13.13
N GLU A 219 -14.30 8.97 -13.97
CA GLU A 219 -14.37 9.82 -15.18
C GLU A 219 -15.35 9.26 -16.21
N GLU A 220 -15.34 7.94 -16.44
CA GLU A 220 -16.28 7.28 -17.34
C GLU A 220 -17.73 7.42 -16.85
N LEU A 221 -17.97 7.19 -15.55
CA LEU A 221 -19.28 7.34 -14.92
C LEU A 221 -19.79 8.79 -14.99
N ALA A 222 -18.90 9.77 -14.86
CA ALA A 222 -19.25 11.20 -14.96
C ALA A 222 -19.81 11.59 -16.34
N ARG A 223 -19.37 10.93 -17.42
CA ARG A 223 -19.93 11.14 -18.76
C ARG A 223 -21.40 10.73 -18.86
N SER A 224 -21.84 9.85 -17.96
CA SER A 224 -23.24 9.43 -17.82
C SER A 224 -23.98 10.19 -16.72
N GLY A 225 -23.39 11.26 -16.16
CA GLY A 225 -23.99 12.07 -15.11
C GLY A 225 -23.88 11.51 -13.70
N ILE A 226 -23.08 10.46 -13.47
CA ILE A 226 -22.86 9.83 -12.16
C ILE A 226 -21.65 10.45 -11.49
N SER A 227 -21.85 11.05 -10.31
CA SER A 227 -20.82 11.76 -9.54
C SER A 227 -20.22 10.86 -8.46
N VAL A 228 -19.06 10.24 -8.75
CA VAL A 228 -18.37 9.32 -7.84
C VAL A 228 -17.33 10.05 -7.00
N GLU A 229 -17.39 9.88 -5.67
CA GLU A 229 -16.32 10.25 -4.77
C GLU A 229 -15.32 9.12 -4.66
N VAL A 230 -14.04 9.39 -4.95
CA VAL A 230 -12.97 8.39 -4.87
C VAL A 230 -12.14 8.64 -3.62
N LEU A 231 -12.09 7.65 -2.74
CA LEU A 231 -11.23 7.63 -1.56
C LEU A 231 -9.98 6.80 -1.83
N ASP A 232 -8.82 7.42 -1.61
CA ASP A 232 -7.51 6.76 -1.53
C ASP A 232 -7.17 6.49 -0.07
N LEU A 233 -7.15 5.24 0.32
CA LEU A 233 -6.93 4.87 1.73
C LEU A 233 -5.51 5.18 2.21
N ARG A 234 -4.48 5.11 1.36
CA ARG A 234 -3.07 5.32 1.70
C ARG A 234 -2.54 4.36 2.78
N THR A 235 -3.28 4.22 3.88
CA THR A 235 -2.97 3.37 5.03
C THR A 235 -4.09 2.36 5.22
N LEU A 236 -3.73 1.08 5.27
CA LEU A 236 -4.67 -0.01 5.47
C LEU A 236 -4.81 -0.37 6.95
N LEU A 237 -3.77 -0.10 7.74
CA LEU A 237 -3.75 -0.24 9.20
C LEU A 237 -2.84 0.88 9.79
N PRO A 238 -3.36 1.78 10.63
CA PRO A 238 -4.78 1.93 11.00
C PRO A 238 -5.65 2.45 9.84
N LEU A 239 -6.88 1.95 9.77
CA LEU A 239 -7.87 2.38 8.77
C LEU A 239 -8.55 3.69 9.19
N ASP A 240 -8.64 4.66 8.28
CA ASP A 240 -9.33 5.94 8.51
C ASP A 240 -10.85 5.82 8.31
N MET A 241 -11.51 5.20 9.29
CA MET A 241 -12.97 5.05 9.26
C MET A 241 -13.71 6.40 9.34
N ALA A 242 -13.11 7.43 9.91
CA ALA A 242 -13.74 8.75 9.98
C ALA A 242 -13.93 9.36 8.57
N THR A 243 -12.92 9.27 7.72
CA THR A 243 -13.03 9.71 6.32
C THR A 243 -13.99 8.84 5.53
N ILE A 244 -13.96 7.52 5.72
CA ILE A 244 -14.90 6.58 5.07
C ILE A 244 -16.33 6.92 5.49
N ALA A 245 -16.60 7.08 6.79
CA ALA A 245 -17.92 7.40 7.31
C ALA A 245 -18.45 8.72 6.75
N ALA A 246 -17.64 9.78 6.75
CA ALA A 246 -18.04 11.08 6.20
C ALA A 246 -18.41 11.01 4.71
N SER A 247 -17.73 10.18 3.93
CA SER A 247 -18.03 9.98 2.52
C SER A 247 -19.29 9.14 2.33
N VAL A 248 -19.42 8.02 3.04
CA VAL A 248 -20.58 7.11 2.93
C VAL A 248 -21.87 7.81 3.39
N SER A 249 -21.86 8.56 4.50
CA SER A 249 -23.03 9.33 4.98
C SER A 249 -23.46 10.43 4.00
N LYS A 250 -22.56 10.88 3.11
CA LYS A 250 -22.90 11.83 2.05
C LYS A 250 -23.50 11.16 0.82
N THR A 251 -22.97 10.00 0.43
CA THR A 251 -23.28 9.34 -0.84
C THR A 251 -24.30 8.20 -0.72
N HIS A 252 -24.48 7.68 0.49
CA HIS A 252 -25.35 6.56 0.86
C HIS A 252 -25.06 5.24 0.13
N ARG A 253 -23.91 5.13 -0.58
CA ARG A 253 -23.51 3.95 -1.35
C ARG A 253 -22.00 3.75 -1.26
N ALA A 254 -21.55 2.51 -1.07
CA ALA A 254 -20.15 2.18 -0.97
C ALA A 254 -19.76 1.04 -1.91
N LEU A 255 -18.78 1.31 -2.77
CA LEU A 255 -18.10 0.33 -3.63
C LEU A 255 -16.63 0.28 -3.25
N ILE A 256 -16.11 -0.91 -3.03
CA ILE A 256 -14.70 -1.11 -2.64
C ILE A 256 -13.99 -1.84 -3.78
N ALA A 257 -12.87 -1.29 -4.24
CA ALA A 257 -12.06 -1.88 -5.32
C ALA A 257 -10.63 -2.14 -4.85
N HIS A 258 -10.18 -3.39 -4.96
CA HIS A 258 -8.80 -3.80 -4.68
C HIS A 258 -8.35 -4.93 -5.61
N GLU A 259 -7.05 -5.08 -5.83
CA GLU A 259 -6.51 -6.13 -6.70
C GLU A 259 -6.51 -7.51 -6.04
N ALA A 260 -6.34 -7.57 -4.72
CA ALA A 260 -6.39 -8.84 -3.99
C ALA A 260 -7.66 -9.66 -4.27
N VAL A 261 -7.58 -10.95 -4.01
CA VAL A 261 -8.77 -11.83 -4.08
C VAL A 261 -9.87 -11.32 -3.14
N LEU A 262 -11.14 -11.49 -3.54
CA LEU A 262 -12.28 -11.03 -2.73
C LEU A 262 -12.40 -11.76 -1.39
N ASN A 263 -11.97 -13.02 -1.35
CA ASN A 263 -12.07 -13.88 -0.17
C ASN A 263 -11.06 -13.43 0.91
N GLY A 264 -11.56 -12.93 2.03
CA GLY A 264 -10.73 -12.47 3.14
C GLY A 264 -9.83 -11.26 2.85
N GLY A 265 -10.03 -10.57 1.73
CA GLY A 265 -9.26 -9.37 1.39
C GLY A 265 -9.59 -8.16 2.29
N VAL A 266 -8.77 -7.11 2.21
CA VAL A 266 -8.95 -5.85 2.98
C VAL A 266 -10.35 -5.27 2.79
N GLY A 267 -10.91 -5.36 1.59
CA GLY A 267 -12.28 -4.92 1.29
C GLY A 267 -13.36 -5.67 2.07
N ALA A 268 -13.10 -6.88 2.56
CA ALA A 268 -14.05 -7.62 3.40
C ALA A 268 -14.18 -6.98 4.78
N GLU A 269 -13.06 -6.58 5.40
CA GLU A 269 -13.06 -5.86 6.68
C GLU A 269 -13.72 -4.48 6.54
N ILE A 270 -13.41 -3.74 5.48
CA ILE A 270 -14.02 -2.43 5.24
C ILE A 270 -15.54 -2.58 5.06
N ALA A 271 -15.99 -3.56 4.28
CA ALA A 271 -17.42 -3.82 4.05
C ALA A 271 -18.13 -4.23 5.34
N ALA A 272 -17.51 -5.07 6.19
CA ALA A 272 -18.07 -5.46 7.48
C ALA A 272 -18.21 -4.25 8.41
N ARG A 273 -17.21 -3.38 8.47
CA ARG A 273 -17.25 -2.15 9.30
C ARG A 273 -18.28 -1.16 8.80
N ILE A 274 -18.35 -0.90 7.50
CA ILE A 274 -19.40 -0.04 6.93
C ILE A 274 -20.78 -0.62 7.25
N GLY A 275 -20.97 -1.93 7.03
CA GLY A 275 -22.26 -2.60 7.30
C GLY A 275 -22.66 -2.63 8.77
N SER A 276 -21.72 -2.57 9.72
CA SER A 276 -22.03 -2.53 11.16
C SER A 276 -22.07 -1.13 11.75
N GLU A 277 -21.19 -0.24 11.31
CA GLU A 277 -21.03 1.11 11.89
C GLU A 277 -21.91 2.15 11.17
N LEU A 278 -22.28 1.91 9.89
CA LEU A 278 -22.99 2.86 9.02
C LEU A 278 -24.22 2.24 8.34
N PHE A 279 -24.81 1.20 8.92
CA PHE A 279 -25.94 0.46 8.32
C PHE A 279 -27.10 1.40 7.94
N ASP A 280 -27.48 2.29 8.84
CA ASP A 280 -28.60 3.21 8.65
C ASP A 280 -28.32 4.33 7.60
N GLU A 281 -27.08 4.46 7.16
CA GLU A 281 -26.67 5.41 6.13
C GLU A 281 -26.72 4.81 4.72
N LEU A 282 -26.98 3.51 4.58
CA LEU A 282 -26.85 2.80 3.29
C LEU A 282 -28.17 2.69 2.54
N ASP A 283 -28.20 3.13 1.29
CA ASP A 283 -29.30 2.90 0.33
C ASP A 283 -29.18 1.55 -0.42
N ALA A 284 -27.98 0.93 -0.38
CA ALA A 284 -27.70 -0.33 -1.08
C ALA A 284 -26.64 -1.16 -0.32
N PRO A 285 -26.60 -2.48 -0.52
CA PRO A 285 -25.53 -3.29 0.03
C PRO A 285 -24.15 -2.84 -0.43
N VAL A 286 -23.14 -2.91 0.48
CA VAL A 286 -21.75 -2.62 0.12
C VAL A 286 -21.27 -3.63 -0.92
N THR A 287 -20.79 -3.14 -2.05
CA THR A 287 -20.29 -3.97 -3.16
C THR A 287 -18.77 -3.99 -3.18
N ARG A 288 -18.18 -5.10 -3.60
CA ARG A 288 -16.73 -5.26 -3.70
C ARG A 288 -16.32 -5.73 -5.10
N VAL A 289 -15.28 -5.11 -5.66
CA VAL A 289 -14.61 -5.51 -6.90
C VAL A 289 -13.19 -5.92 -6.56
N GLY A 290 -12.79 -7.12 -6.97
CA GLY A 290 -11.46 -7.68 -6.74
C GLY A 290 -11.22 -8.91 -7.60
N CYS A 291 -10.04 -9.52 -7.49
CA CYS A 291 -9.74 -10.74 -8.22
C CYS A 291 -10.60 -11.92 -7.76
N PRO A 292 -10.92 -12.85 -8.67
CA PRO A 292 -11.50 -14.14 -8.31
C PRO A 292 -10.52 -14.95 -7.45
N PHE A 293 -11.04 -15.96 -6.73
CA PHE A 293 -10.24 -16.78 -5.80
C PHE A 293 -9.42 -17.86 -6.55
N VAL A 294 -8.44 -17.40 -7.32
CA VAL A 294 -7.51 -18.23 -8.08
C VAL A 294 -6.11 -17.61 -8.07
N PRO A 295 -5.02 -18.42 -8.19
CA PRO A 295 -3.67 -17.88 -8.34
C PRO A 295 -3.53 -17.08 -9.65
N ILE A 296 -2.64 -16.08 -9.65
CA ILE A 296 -2.35 -15.28 -10.83
C ILE A 296 -1.60 -16.14 -11.86
N PRO A 297 -2.09 -16.25 -13.11
CA PRO A 297 -1.44 -17.04 -14.15
C PRO A 297 -0.21 -16.32 -14.73
N PHE A 298 0.64 -17.09 -15.45
CA PHE A 298 1.81 -16.57 -16.14
C PHE A 298 1.47 -15.84 -17.45
N ALA A 299 0.52 -16.41 -18.23
CA ALA A 299 0.17 -15.86 -19.54
C ALA A 299 -0.45 -14.46 -19.39
N PRO A 300 0.06 -13.42 -20.07
CA PRO A 300 -0.41 -12.05 -19.91
C PRO A 300 -1.90 -11.85 -20.19
N GLU A 301 -2.45 -12.59 -21.17
CA GLU A 301 -3.87 -12.52 -21.52
C GLU A 301 -4.76 -13.05 -20.40
N LEU A 302 -4.34 -14.13 -19.74
CA LEU A 302 -5.05 -14.72 -18.60
C LEU A 302 -4.89 -13.87 -17.36
N GLU A 303 -3.69 -13.31 -17.11
CA GLU A 303 -3.46 -12.34 -16.04
C GLU A 303 -4.40 -11.13 -16.20
N HIS A 304 -4.43 -10.52 -17.39
CA HIS A 304 -5.28 -9.37 -17.67
C HIS A 304 -6.78 -9.68 -17.50
N ALA A 305 -7.22 -10.87 -17.89
CA ALA A 305 -8.62 -11.29 -17.77
C ALA A 305 -9.07 -11.48 -16.30
N LEU A 306 -8.13 -11.75 -15.38
CA LEU A 306 -8.42 -11.94 -13.95
C LEU A 306 -8.39 -10.63 -13.15
N LEU A 307 -7.57 -9.68 -13.57
CA LEU A 307 -7.37 -8.45 -12.81
C LEU A 307 -8.60 -7.55 -12.88
N PRO A 308 -9.01 -6.97 -11.73
CA PRO A 308 -10.06 -5.96 -11.74
C PRO A 308 -9.59 -4.71 -12.49
N GLY A 309 -10.42 -4.23 -13.39
CA GLY A 309 -10.15 -3.04 -14.20
C GLY A 309 -11.28 -2.03 -14.10
N ARG A 310 -11.10 -0.91 -14.82
CA ARG A 310 -12.09 0.18 -14.93
C ARG A 310 -13.50 -0.35 -15.23
N ASP A 311 -13.65 -1.23 -16.23
CA ASP A 311 -14.96 -1.70 -16.70
C ASP A 311 -15.70 -2.55 -15.65
N HIS A 312 -14.95 -3.27 -14.80
CA HIS A 312 -15.52 -4.00 -13.65
C HIS A 312 -16.10 -3.02 -12.62
N ILE A 313 -15.40 -1.93 -12.33
CA ILE A 313 -15.86 -0.89 -11.39
C ILE A 313 -17.07 -0.16 -11.97
N VAL A 314 -17.02 0.24 -13.25
CA VAL A 314 -18.14 0.93 -13.94
C VAL A 314 -19.40 0.08 -13.92
N ARG A 315 -19.28 -1.22 -14.25
CA ARG A 315 -20.41 -2.15 -14.20
C ARG A 315 -21.01 -2.27 -12.80
N ALA A 316 -20.18 -2.52 -11.80
CA ALA A 316 -20.63 -2.64 -10.41
C ALA A 316 -21.31 -1.36 -9.89
N ALA A 317 -20.79 -0.20 -10.26
CA ALA A 317 -21.38 1.10 -9.91
C ALA A 317 -22.76 1.29 -10.56
N ARG A 318 -22.90 0.97 -11.85
CA ARG A 318 -24.19 1.06 -12.58
C ARG A 318 -25.23 0.09 -12.02
N GLU A 319 -24.84 -1.15 -11.72
CA GLU A 319 -25.71 -2.15 -11.08
C GLU A 319 -26.21 -1.64 -9.72
N MET A 320 -25.33 -1.07 -8.88
CA MET A 320 -25.68 -0.50 -7.59
C MET A 320 -26.65 0.69 -7.70
N LEU A 321 -26.51 1.50 -8.73
CA LEU A 321 -27.35 2.69 -8.96
C LEU A 321 -28.63 2.37 -9.73
N GLY A 322 -28.85 1.13 -10.17
CA GLY A 322 -30.00 0.73 -10.97
C GLY A 322 -30.05 1.37 -12.37
N THR A 323 -28.90 1.84 -12.86
CA THR A 323 -28.77 2.44 -14.19
C THR A 323 -28.28 1.38 -15.18
N GLN A 324 -29.17 0.95 -16.11
CA GLN A 324 -28.72 0.10 -17.21
C GLN A 324 -27.92 0.93 -18.22
N GLY A 325 -26.75 0.43 -18.63
CA GLY A 325 -25.94 1.02 -19.67
C GLY A 325 -26.44 0.68 -21.07
#